data_97feca4efdff39954e28f5015384e958
#
_entry.id   97feca4efdff39954e28f5015384e958
#
_cell.length_a   1.000
_cell.length_b   1.000
_cell.length_c   1.000
_cell.angle_alpha   90.00
_cell.angle_beta   90.00
_cell.angle_gamma   90.00
#
_symmetry.space_group_name_H-M   'P 1'
#
loop_
_entity.id
_entity.type
_entity.pdbx_description
1 polymer ?
#
loop_
_entity_poly.entity_id
_entity_poly.type
_entity_poly.pdbx_seq_one_letter_code
_entity_poly.pdbx_strand_id
1 'polypeptide(L)'
;MMEAEIRTIPNGVYEGQSKVYYDGKTPGSVYTIRVTITVEDEHITFDYSDTDAQTDGFVNGTYTSSASATILTFLQMVNPDIPHNDGMIAPIEINIPEGTILNAAYPAATTFGNHLCPPNADAIIRALAPAIPGRVTAGWNQLLCSLSTGRDTRRDDTYVDILFMGLKGGSGTMAGCDGYDHIGMIDASGGVLAQDYEMFEQQTPHLLLHH
;
A
#
# COMPACT_ATOMS: atom_id res chain seq x y z
N MET A 1 6.11 -21.49 -11.84
CA MET A 1 4.70 -21.05 -11.69
C MET A 1 4.62 -19.55 -11.91
N MET A 2 5.39 -18.72 -11.20
CA MET A 2 5.39 -17.25 -11.42
C MET A 2 5.75 -16.85 -12.84
N GLU A 3 6.79 -17.43 -13.43
CA GLU A 3 7.16 -17.23 -14.84
C GLU A 3 5.99 -17.49 -15.80
N ALA A 4 5.19 -18.53 -15.53
CA ALA A 4 4.02 -18.83 -16.36
C ALA A 4 2.91 -17.77 -16.22
N GLU A 5 2.76 -17.16 -15.04
CA GLU A 5 1.84 -16.05 -14.84
C GLU A 5 2.34 -14.77 -15.55
N ILE A 6 3.63 -14.47 -15.45
CA ILE A 6 4.21 -13.30 -16.12
C ILE A 6 4.03 -13.41 -17.63
N ARG A 7 4.21 -14.60 -18.25
CA ARG A 7 3.93 -14.82 -19.68
C ARG A 7 2.49 -14.52 -20.11
N THR A 8 1.55 -14.47 -19.20
CA THR A 8 0.16 -14.10 -19.51
C THR A 8 -0.06 -12.60 -19.64
N ILE A 9 0.93 -11.80 -19.22
CA ILE A 9 0.94 -10.36 -19.37
C ILE A 9 1.64 -10.05 -20.69
N PRO A 10 1.06 -9.23 -21.59
CA PRO A 10 1.72 -8.89 -22.84
C PRO A 10 3.10 -8.25 -22.61
N ASN A 11 4.09 -8.63 -23.43
CA ASN A 11 5.40 -7.98 -23.40
C ASN A 11 5.25 -6.49 -23.71
N GLY A 12 5.98 -5.65 -22.97
CA GLY A 12 5.93 -4.21 -23.16
C GLY A 12 6.46 -3.43 -21.99
N VAL A 13 6.38 -2.10 -22.12
CA VAL A 13 6.74 -1.13 -21.08
C VAL A 13 5.48 -0.40 -20.66
N TYR A 14 5.22 -0.36 -19.37
CA TYR A 14 4.02 0.19 -18.76
C TYR A 14 4.40 1.22 -17.72
N GLU A 15 3.82 2.41 -17.81
CA GLU A 15 4.13 3.50 -16.88
C GLU A 15 2.93 3.81 -15.99
N GLY A 16 3.21 4.03 -14.71
CA GLY A 16 2.21 4.40 -13.74
C GLY A 16 2.73 5.40 -12.72
N GLN A 17 1.82 6.20 -12.19
CA GLN A 17 2.16 7.15 -11.15
C GLN A 17 1.04 7.36 -10.16
N SER A 18 1.42 7.75 -8.94
CA SER A 18 0.52 8.16 -7.89
C SER A 18 1.11 9.31 -7.08
N LYS A 19 0.32 9.91 -6.20
CA LYS A 19 0.74 11.07 -5.42
C LYS A 19 0.60 10.82 -3.93
N VAL A 20 1.56 11.36 -3.19
CA VAL A 20 1.57 11.45 -1.73
C VAL A 20 1.37 12.91 -1.35
N TYR A 21 0.29 13.20 -0.63
CA TYR A 21 -0.13 14.58 -0.31
C TYR A 21 0.21 14.95 1.12
N TYR A 22 1.35 15.22 1.47
CA TYR A 22 1.81 15.65 2.78
C TYR A 22 2.87 14.71 3.35
N ASP A 23 3.98 15.29 3.73
CA ASP A 23 5.14 14.58 4.26
C ASP A 23 5.20 14.53 5.80
N GLY A 24 4.14 15.02 6.45
CA GLY A 24 4.08 15.12 7.91
C GLY A 24 4.69 16.40 8.49
N LYS A 25 5.40 17.22 7.68
CA LYS A 25 6.08 18.42 8.11
C LYS A 25 5.67 19.67 7.34
N THR A 26 5.62 19.58 6.02
CA THR A 26 5.43 20.72 5.12
C THR A 26 4.00 20.73 4.58
N PRO A 27 3.12 21.62 5.07
CA PRO A 27 1.74 21.72 4.55
C PRO A 27 1.73 22.01 3.04
N GLY A 28 0.93 21.24 2.30
CA GLY A 28 0.79 21.38 0.86
C GLY A 28 1.90 20.71 0.04
N SER A 29 2.85 20.01 0.68
CA SER A 29 3.83 19.20 -0.05
C SER A 29 3.14 18.09 -0.84
N VAL A 30 3.66 17.82 -2.04
CA VAL A 30 3.18 16.75 -2.91
C VAL A 30 4.39 16.04 -3.50
N TYR A 31 4.44 14.74 -3.35
CA TYR A 31 5.48 13.88 -3.95
C TYR A 31 4.83 12.89 -4.91
N THR A 32 5.55 12.52 -5.94
CA THR A 32 5.06 11.60 -6.96
C THR A 32 5.88 10.33 -6.95
N ILE A 33 5.21 9.20 -6.77
CA ILE A 33 5.76 7.87 -7.02
C ILE A 33 5.54 7.56 -8.48
N ARG A 34 6.60 7.20 -9.21
CA ARG A 34 6.56 6.77 -10.61
C ARG A 34 7.18 5.40 -10.71
N VAL A 35 6.53 4.54 -11.47
CA VAL A 35 7.02 3.20 -11.77
C VAL A 35 6.96 2.96 -13.27
N THR A 36 8.07 2.46 -13.82
CA THR A 36 8.14 1.89 -15.15
C THR A 36 8.24 0.38 -15.01
N ILE A 37 7.28 -0.35 -15.56
CA ILE A 37 7.20 -1.80 -15.48
C ILE A 37 7.53 -2.37 -16.86
N THR A 38 8.59 -3.15 -16.95
CA THR A 38 8.98 -3.85 -18.18
C THR A 38 8.64 -5.32 -18.05
N VAL A 39 7.86 -5.85 -18.99
CA VAL A 39 7.54 -7.28 -19.10
C VAL A 39 8.23 -7.84 -20.33
N GLU A 40 9.11 -8.81 -20.11
CA GLU A 40 9.87 -9.52 -21.15
C GLU A 40 9.76 -11.04 -20.93
N ASP A 41 8.89 -11.68 -21.72
CA ASP A 41 8.60 -13.12 -21.65
C ASP A 41 8.19 -13.58 -20.24
N GLU A 42 9.12 -14.10 -19.46
CA GLU A 42 8.90 -14.65 -18.13
C GLU A 42 9.44 -13.79 -16.99
N HIS A 43 9.97 -12.61 -17.34
CA HIS A 43 10.58 -11.67 -16.40
C HIS A 43 9.78 -10.37 -16.33
N ILE A 44 9.74 -9.79 -15.14
CA ILE A 44 9.12 -8.49 -14.90
C ILE A 44 10.04 -7.63 -14.05
N THR A 45 10.25 -6.40 -14.49
CA THR A 45 11.09 -5.41 -13.79
C THR A 45 10.24 -4.23 -13.39
N PHE A 46 10.35 -3.83 -12.13
CA PHE A 46 9.74 -2.61 -11.57
C PHE A 46 10.84 -1.58 -11.32
N ASP A 47 10.86 -0.52 -12.10
CA ASP A 47 11.85 0.56 -12.00
C ASP A 47 11.22 1.85 -11.47
N TYR A 48 11.72 2.33 -10.33
CA TYR A 48 11.28 3.55 -9.64
C TYR A 48 12.27 4.71 -9.78
N SER A 49 13.16 4.66 -10.76
CA SER A 49 14.23 5.66 -10.93
C SER A 49 13.71 7.10 -11.07
N ASP A 50 12.51 7.29 -11.59
CA ASP A 50 11.88 8.60 -11.77
C ASP A 50 11.01 9.05 -10.59
N THR A 51 10.99 8.30 -9.50
CA THR A 51 10.26 8.66 -8.27
C THR A 51 10.93 9.86 -7.59
N ASP A 52 10.12 10.75 -7.02
CA ASP A 52 10.59 11.96 -6.37
C ASP A 52 11.57 11.64 -5.22
N ALA A 53 12.48 12.59 -4.95
CA ALA A 53 13.47 12.47 -3.90
C ALA A 53 12.82 12.35 -2.50
N GLN A 54 13.59 11.79 -1.55
CA GLN A 54 13.19 11.74 -0.13
C GLN A 54 12.87 13.13 0.42
N THR A 55 12.01 13.16 1.43
CA THR A 55 11.57 14.40 2.09
C THR A 55 12.24 14.62 3.42
N ASP A 56 12.28 15.87 3.88
CA ASP A 56 12.63 16.24 5.25
C ASP A 56 11.55 15.90 6.28
N GLY A 57 10.39 15.47 5.83
CA GLY A 57 9.31 14.95 6.66
C GLY A 57 9.57 13.53 7.15
N PHE A 58 8.55 12.87 7.68
CA PHE A 58 8.68 11.52 8.24
C PHE A 58 7.98 10.43 7.43
N VAL A 59 7.56 10.74 6.21
CA VAL A 59 6.83 9.83 5.30
C VAL A 59 7.78 9.26 4.24
N ASN A 60 9.00 8.90 4.62
CA ASN A 60 9.93 8.22 3.72
C ASN A 60 9.86 6.71 3.94
N GLY A 61 9.97 5.96 2.86
CA GLY A 61 10.06 4.51 2.89
C GLY A 61 11.50 4.01 2.97
N THR A 62 11.63 2.75 3.34
CA THR A 62 12.86 1.98 3.19
C THR A 62 12.74 1.07 1.98
N TYR A 63 13.88 0.63 1.42
CA TYR A 63 13.89 -0.32 0.32
C TYR A 63 13.02 -1.55 0.62
N THR A 64 13.21 -2.16 1.79
CA THR A 64 12.50 -3.38 2.17
C THR A 64 10.97 -3.18 2.21
N SER A 65 10.51 -2.08 2.80
CA SER A 65 9.07 -1.77 2.87
C SER A 65 8.48 -1.57 1.47
N SER A 66 9.16 -0.80 0.63
CA SER A 66 8.69 -0.48 -0.72
C SER A 66 8.74 -1.68 -1.66
N ALA A 67 9.80 -2.49 -1.59
CA ALA A 67 9.92 -3.72 -2.36
C ALA A 67 8.84 -4.75 -1.93
N SER A 68 8.58 -4.88 -0.62
CA SER A 68 7.51 -5.74 -0.11
C SER A 68 6.13 -5.30 -0.62
N ALA A 69 5.85 -3.99 -0.60
CA ALA A 69 4.60 -3.44 -1.13
C ALA A 69 4.44 -3.70 -2.63
N THR A 70 5.54 -3.61 -3.40
CA THR A 70 5.56 -3.92 -4.83
C THR A 70 5.21 -5.39 -5.08
N ILE A 71 5.87 -6.31 -4.37
CA ILE A 71 5.61 -7.75 -4.46
C ILE A 71 4.16 -8.05 -4.07
N LEU A 72 3.69 -7.56 -2.92
CA LEU A 72 2.33 -7.80 -2.44
C LEU A 72 1.27 -7.30 -3.43
N THR A 73 1.50 -6.13 -4.03
CA THR A 73 0.61 -5.59 -5.06
C THR A 73 0.56 -6.50 -6.29
N PHE A 74 1.71 -6.95 -6.77
CA PHE A 74 1.77 -7.84 -7.93
C PHE A 74 1.14 -9.21 -7.65
N LEU A 75 1.31 -9.75 -6.45
CA LEU A 75 0.70 -11.02 -6.03
C LEU A 75 -0.83 -11.01 -6.06
N GLN A 76 -1.46 -9.85 -5.91
CA GLN A 76 -2.93 -9.75 -6.03
C GLN A 76 -3.42 -9.85 -7.47
N MET A 77 -2.53 -9.73 -8.46
CA MET A 77 -2.86 -9.76 -9.87
C MET A 77 -2.52 -11.10 -10.54
N VAL A 78 -1.96 -12.04 -9.78
CA VAL A 78 -1.54 -13.36 -10.27
C VAL A 78 -2.28 -14.47 -9.56
N ASN A 79 -2.06 -15.72 -9.99
CA ASN A 79 -2.71 -16.88 -9.41
C ASN A 79 -2.39 -17.02 -7.90
N PRO A 80 -3.40 -17.02 -7.01
CA PRO A 80 -3.21 -17.13 -5.56
C PRO A 80 -2.65 -18.49 -5.10
N ASP A 81 -2.68 -19.52 -5.94
CA ASP A 81 -2.17 -20.86 -5.62
C ASP A 81 -0.65 -20.99 -5.76
N ILE A 82 0.04 -19.91 -6.16
CA ILE A 82 1.51 -19.92 -6.25
C ILE A 82 2.10 -19.98 -4.84
N PRO A 83 2.94 -20.99 -4.51
CA PRO A 83 3.57 -21.06 -3.20
C PRO A 83 4.48 -19.86 -2.92
N HIS A 84 4.32 -19.27 -1.74
CA HIS A 84 5.12 -18.12 -1.31
C HIS A 84 6.51 -18.58 -0.83
N ASN A 85 7.50 -18.44 -1.67
CA ASN A 85 8.91 -18.78 -1.40
C ASN A 85 9.85 -17.99 -2.33
N ASP A 86 11.15 -18.13 -2.15
CA ASP A 86 12.16 -17.41 -2.96
C ASP A 86 12.04 -17.67 -4.46
N GLY A 87 11.59 -18.85 -4.86
CA GLY A 87 11.35 -19.17 -6.27
C GLY A 87 10.20 -18.36 -6.91
N MET A 88 9.27 -17.86 -6.10
CA MET A 88 8.19 -17.00 -6.57
C MET A 88 8.72 -15.63 -7.00
N ILE A 89 9.69 -15.08 -6.27
CA ILE A 89 10.24 -13.75 -6.55
C ILE A 89 11.42 -13.78 -7.53
N ALA A 90 11.96 -14.95 -7.85
CA ALA A 90 13.11 -15.07 -8.73
C ALA A 90 12.99 -14.38 -10.11
N PRO A 91 11.82 -14.39 -10.80
CA PRO A 91 11.64 -13.69 -12.07
C PRO A 91 11.24 -12.21 -11.94
N ILE A 92 11.23 -11.67 -10.72
CA ILE A 92 10.83 -10.29 -10.41
C ILE A 92 12.06 -9.48 -10.05
N GLU A 93 12.33 -8.41 -10.78
CA GLU A 93 13.37 -7.44 -10.48
C GLU A 93 12.76 -6.14 -9.97
N ILE A 94 13.36 -5.55 -8.93
CA ILE A 94 12.88 -4.30 -8.35
C ILE A 94 14.05 -3.35 -8.18
N ASN A 95 14.01 -2.24 -8.90
CA ASN A 95 14.98 -1.15 -8.80
C ASN A 95 14.38 0.06 -8.10
N ILE A 96 14.84 0.37 -6.90
CA ILE A 96 14.44 1.56 -6.12
C ILE A 96 15.71 2.30 -5.72
N PRO A 97 16.11 3.35 -6.44
CA PRO A 97 17.32 4.10 -6.14
C PRO A 97 17.30 4.69 -4.74
N GLU A 98 18.45 4.65 -4.06
CA GLU A 98 18.64 5.30 -2.77
C GLU A 98 18.49 6.83 -2.91
N GLY A 99 17.89 7.46 -1.91
CA GLY A 99 17.60 8.88 -1.91
C GLY A 99 16.24 9.26 -2.48
N THR A 100 15.46 8.29 -2.95
CA THR A 100 14.05 8.49 -3.31
C THR A 100 13.15 8.39 -2.07
N ILE A 101 11.91 8.91 -2.18
CA ILE A 101 10.91 8.79 -1.09
C ILE A 101 10.59 7.33 -0.75
N LEU A 102 10.79 6.39 -1.68
CA LEU A 102 10.58 4.95 -1.49
C LEU A 102 11.79 4.20 -0.92
N ASN A 103 12.98 4.81 -0.97
CA ASN A 103 14.24 4.23 -0.47
C ASN A 103 15.14 5.34 0.07
N ALA A 104 14.76 5.87 1.22
CA ALA A 104 15.44 7.01 1.80
C ALA A 104 16.80 6.66 2.40
N ALA A 105 17.79 7.51 2.12
CA ALA A 105 19.10 7.46 2.71
C ALA A 105 19.09 7.98 4.16
N TYR A 106 19.92 7.40 5.01
CA TYR A 106 20.15 7.92 6.37
C TYR A 106 20.65 9.39 6.32
N PRO A 107 20.20 10.29 7.23
CA PRO A 107 19.37 10.07 8.41
C PRO A 107 17.87 10.42 8.24
N ALA A 108 17.31 10.27 7.08
CA ALA A 108 15.90 10.59 6.81
C ALA A 108 14.95 9.81 7.76
N ALA A 109 13.88 10.47 8.21
CA ALA A 109 12.90 9.86 9.08
C ALA A 109 11.95 8.96 8.27
N THR A 110 11.77 7.70 8.71
CA THR A 110 10.96 6.67 8.04
C THR A 110 9.81 6.16 8.90
N THR A 111 9.40 6.91 9.92
CA THR A 111 8.43 6.48 10.94
C THR A 111 7.08 6.05 10.32
N PHE A 112 6.62 6.74 9.29
CA PHE A 112 5.37 6.43 8.59
C PHE A 112 5.61 5.99 7.14
N GLY A 113 6.71 5.30 6.88
CA GLY A 113 7.03 4.79 5.54
C GLY A 113 6.00 3.81 4.96
N ASN A 114 5.24 3.13 5.81
CA ASN A 114 4.13 2.28 5.40
C ASN A 114 2.97 3.06 4.72
N HIS A 115 2.83 4.36 4.94
CA HIS A 115 1.88 5.20 4.21
C HIS A 115 2.19 5.31 2.71
N LEU A 116 3.37 4.89 2.29
CA LEU A 116 3.75 4.83 0.88
C LEU A 116 3.28 3.54 0.18
N CYS A 117 2.88 2.51 0.94
CA CYS A 117 2.45 1.25 0.35
C CYS A 117 1.19 1.40 -0.52
N PRO A 118 0.09 2.04 -0.07
CA PRO A 118 -1.09 2.26 -0.91
C PRO A 118 -0.82 3.10 -2.17
N PRO A 119 -0.15 4.27 -2.12
CA PRO A 119 0.18 4.99 -3.34
C PRO A 119 1.17 4.25 -4.24
N ASN A 120 2.11 3.46 -3.71
CA ASN A 120 2.95 2.60 -4.53
C ASN A 120 2.10 1.57 -5.29
N ALA A 121 1.17 0.93 -4.61
CA ALA A 121 0.25 -0.01 -5.23
C ALA A 121 -0.62 0.65 -6.30
N ASP A 122 -1.14 1.86 -6.06
CA ASP A 122 -1.89 2.63 -7.06
C ASP A 122 -1.06 2.88 -8.33
N ALA A 123 0.22 3.21 -8.19
CA ALA A 123 1.10 3.42 -9.33
C ALA A 123 1.25 2.14 -10.18
N ILE A 124 1.49 0.98 -9.52
CA ILE A 124 1.61 -0.33 -10.19
C ILE A 124 0.32 -0.71 -10.91
N ILE A 125 -0.82 -0.58 -10.23
CA ILE A 125 -2.13 -0.92 -10.81
C ILE A 125 -2.43 -0.06 -12.02
N ARG A 126 -2.15 1.24 -11.96
CA ARG A 126 -2.33 2.15 -13.10
C ARG A 126 -1.44 1.78 -14.28
N ALA A 127 -0.21 1.36 -14.02
CA ALA A 127 0.70 0.88 -15.06
C ALA A 127 0.17 -0.36 -15.76
N LEU A 128 -0.28 -1.36 -14.99
CA LEU A 128 -0.70 -2.66 -15.53
C LEU A 128 -2.17 -2.71 -15.98
N ALA A 129 -3.01 -1.75 -15.62
CA ALA A 129 -4.42 -1.74 -15.99
C ALA A 129 -4.69 -1.86 -17.50
N PRO A 130 -3.92 -1.25 -18.41
CA PRO A 130 -4.12 -1.44 -19.84
C PRO A 130 -3.78 -2.87 -20.32
N ALA A 131 -2.83 -3.54 -19.65
CA ALA A 131 -2.35 -4.87 -20.02
C ALA A 131 -3.26 -6.00 -19.49
N ILE A 132 -3.73 -5.85 -18.24
CA ILE A 132 -4.49 -6.89 -17.53
C ILE A 132 -5.76 -6.32 -16.86
N PRO A 133 -6.67 -5.67 -17.59
CA PRO A 133 -7.82 -4.95 -17.02
C PRO A 133 -8.76 -5.85 -16.18
N GLY A 134 -8.75 -7.15 -16.39
CA GLY A 134 -9.55 -8.12 -15.61
C GLY A 134 -8.89 -8.55 -14.29
N ARG A 135 -7.67 -8.08 -13.99
CA ARG A 135 -6.93 -8.47 -12.78
C ARG A 135 -6.63 -7.29 -11.85
N VAL A 136 -7.07 -6.10 -12.21
CA VAL A 136 -6.84 -4.87 -11.45
C VAL A 136 -8.15 -4.32 -10.92
N THR A 137 -8.10 -3.74 -9.72
CA THR A 137 -9.22 -3.03 -9.12
C THR A 137 -9.06 -1.52 -9.33
N ALA A 138 -10.17 -0.79 -9.39
CA ALA A 138 -10.16 0.67 -9.50
C ALA A 138 -9.74 1.39 -8.21
N GLY A 139 -9.61 0.66 -7.11
CA GLY A 139 -9.12 1.21 -5.84
C GLY A 139 -9.49 0.34 -4.63
N TRP A 140 -9.06 0.77 -3.48
CA TRP A 140 -9.36 0.15 -2.17
C TRP A 140 -9.28 1.19 -1.06
N ASN A 141 -9.58 0.77 0.17
CA ASN A 141 -9.39 1.62 1.34
C ASN A 141 -7.90 1.91 1.56
N GLN A 142 -7.56 3.19 1.66
CA GLN A 142 -6.18 3.66 1.88
C GLN A 142 -5.94 4.16 3.31
N LEU A 143 -6.93 4.06 4.20
CA LEU A 143 -6.79 4.47 5.60
C LEU A 143 -6.17 3.35 6.42
N LEU A 144 -4.95 3.53 6.89
CA LEU A 144 -4.26 2.58 7.76
C LEU A 144 -4.90 2.52 9.15
N CYS A 145 -4.92 3.64 9.86
CA CYS A 145 -5.47 3.74 11.20
C CYS A 145 -5.64 5.20 11.61
N SER A 146 -6.37 5.42 12.68
CA SER A 146 -6.38 6.69 13.39
C SER A 146 -5.63 6.55 14.70
N LEU A 147 -4.74 7.50 15.01
CA LEU A 147 -4.09 7.58 16.30
C LEU A 147 -4.90 8.52 17.19
N SER A 148 -5.38 8.01 18.32
CA SER A 148 -6.06 8.80 19.32
C SER A 148 -5.26 8.83 20.62
N THR A 149 -5.07 10.02 21.16
CA THR A 149 -4.34 10.22 22.41
C THR A 149 -5.12 11.15 23.34
N GLY A 150 -5.05 10.92 24.64
CA GLY A 150 -5.74 11.76 25.60
C GLY A 150 -5.63 11.27 27.03
N ARG A 151 -6.54 11.71 27.88
CA ARG A 151 -6.67 11.28 29.27
C ARG A 151 -7.98 10.49 29.45
N ASP A 152 -7.87 9.24 29.89
CA ASP A 152 -9.01 8.43 30.29
C ASP A 152 -9.46 8.84 31.72
N THR A 153 -10.54 9.59 31.79
CA THR A 153 -11.07 10.07 33.09
C THR A 153 -11.66 8.94 33.95
N ARG A 154 -11.92 7.76 33.40
CA ARG A 154 -12.43 6.58 34.14
C ARG A 154 -11.30 5.94 34.95
N ARG A 155 -10.09 5.98 34.43
CA ARG A 155 -8.89 5.35 35.02
C ARG A 155 -7.89 6.37 35.57
N ASP A 156 -8.15 7.66 35.35
CA ASP A 156 -7.26 8.77 35.67
C ASP A 156 -5.85 8.62 35.06
N ASP A 157 -5.77 8.11 33.83
CA ASP A 157 -4.52 7.80 33.14
C ASP A 157 -4.50 8.39 31.73
N THR A 158 -3.30 8.49 31.14
CA THR A 158 -3.14 8.84 29.74
C THR A 158 -3.30 7.59 28.86
N TYR A 159 -3.88 7.79 27.68
CA TYR A 159 -4.00 6.70 26.69
C TYR A 159 -3.42 7.09 25.35
N VAL A 160 -2.96 6.09 24.62
CA VAL A 160 -2.58 6.16 23.22
C VAL A 160 -3.18 4.94 22.53
N ASP A 161 -4.18 5.15 21.70
CA ASP A 161 -4.87 4.07 21.00
C ASP A 161 -4.65 4.18 19.50
N ILE A 162 -4.36 3.05 18.87
CA ILE A 162 -4.37 2.91 17.42
C ILE A 162 -5.75 2.33 17.04
N LEU A 163 -6.58 3.17 16.44
CA LEU A 163 -7.95 2.82 16.10
C LEU A 163 -8.00 2.13 14.74
N PHE A 164 -8.12 0.82 14.76
CA PHE A 164 -8.20 0.00 13.55
C PHE A 164 -9.61 -0.10 12.95
N MET A 165 -10.59 0.59 13.49
CA MET A 165 -11.98 0.57 12.98
C MET A 165 -12.09 1.10 11.55
N GLY A 166 -11.24 2.03 11.15
CA GLY A 166 -11.20 2.60 9.81
C GLY A 166 -10.40 1.80 8.77
N LEU A 167 -9.83 0.65 9.14
CA LEU A 167 -8.99 -0.15 8.24
C LEU A 167 -9.76 -0.84 7.11
N LYS A 168 -11.07 -0.91 7.20
CA LYS A 168 -11.91 -1.55 6.19
C LYS A 168 -12.78 -0.52 5.51
N GLY A 169 -12.82 -0.58 4.21
CA GLY A 169 -13.64 0.27 3.35
C GLY A 169 -14.06 -0.47 2.11
N GLY A 170 -14.68 0.21 1.17
CA GLY A 170 -15.08 -0.39 -0.11
C GLY A 170 -13.89 -0.57 -1.04
N SER A 171 -13.97 -1.55 -1.93
CA SER A 171 -13.10 -1.64 -3.10
C SER A 171 -13.68 -0.88 -4.27
N GLY A 172 -12.82 -0.52 -5.23
CA GLY A 172 -13.25 -0.16 -6.56
C GLY A 172 -13.79 -1.36 -7.35
N THR A 173 -14.45 -1.09 -8.44
CA THR A 173 -14.89 -2.13 -9.38
C THR A 173 -13.71 -2.78 -10.10
N MET A 174 -13.91 -3.99 -10.58
CA MET A 174 -13.04 -4.68 -11.51
C MET A 174 -13.77 -4.87 -12.84
N ALA A 175 -13.06 -5.20 -13.92
CA ALA A 175 -13.71 -5.52 -15.18
C ALA A 175 -14.65 -6.73 -15.02
N GLY A 176 -15.95 -6.50 -15.16
CA GLY A 176 -16.98 -7.54 -15.05
C GLY A 176 -17.48 -7.87 -13.64
N CYS A 177 -17.09 -7.07 -12.61
CA CYS A 177 -17.50 -7.31 -11.24
C CYS A 177 -17.60 -5.98 -10.47
N ASP A 178 -18.63 -5.85 -9.65
CA ASP A 178 -18.81 -4.72 -8.76
C ASP A 178 -17.78 -4.75 -7.62
N GLY A 179 -17.57 -3.60 -6.99
CA GLY A 179 -16.71 -3.50 -5.81
C GLY A 179 -17.30 -4.22 -4.60
N TYR A 180 -16.43 -4.58 -3.67
CA TYR A 180 -16.80 -5.21 -2.41
C TYR A 180 -16.85 -4.19 -1.27
N ASP A 181 -17.79 -4.39 -0.34
CA ASP A 181 -17.79 -3.70 0.94
C ASP A 181 -16.74 -4.32 1.87
N HIS A 182 -16.22 -3.54 2.80
CA HIS A 182 -15.34 -4.02 3.86
C HIS A 182 -14.09 -4.81 3.43
N ILE A 183 -13.42 -4.36 2.38
CA ILE A 183 -12.07 -4.86 2.09
C ILE A 183 -11.02 -4.14 2.93
N GLY A 184 -9.93 -4.83 3.19
CA GLY A 184 -8.78 -4.25 3.85
C GLY A 184 -7.90 -3.42 2.92
N MET A 185 -6.90 -2.80 3.52
CA MET A 185 -5.77 -2.23 2.77
C MET A 185 -4.96 -3.31 2.10
N ILE A 186 -4.26 -2.93 1.03
CA ILE A 186 -3.44 -3.86 0.26
C ILE A 186 -2.30 -4.48 1.08
N ASP A 187 -1.80 -3.78 2.08
CA ASP A 187 -0.57 -4.13 2.79
C ASP A 187 -0.78 -4.77 4.19
N ALA A 188 -1.95 -4.70 4.80
CA ALA A 188 -1.99 -5.12 6.21
C ALA A 188 -3.32 -5.64 6.75
N SER A 189 -4.46 -5.34 6.20
CA SER A 189 -5.68 -5.43 6.99
C SER A 189 -6.64 -6.56 6.63
N GLY A 190 -6.24 -7.47 5.78
CA GLY A 190 -7.08 -8.61 5.39
C GLY A 190 -7.51 -9.50 6.57
N GLY A 191 -6.64 -9.66 7.56
CA GLY A 191 -6.89 -10.48 8.74
C GLY A 191 -7.44 -9.75 9.96
N VAL A 192 -7.62 -8.43 9.89
CA VAL A 192 -8.14 -7.65 11.02
C VAL A 192 -9.66 -7.75 11.06
N LEU A 193 -10.19 -8.25 12.17
CA LEU A 193 -11.63 -8.28 12.41
C LEU A 193 -12.12 -6.87 12.81
N ALA A 194 -13.26 -6.47 12.26
CA ALA A 194 -13.94 -5.28 12.73
C ALA A 194 -14.47 -5.53 14.15
N GLN A 195 -14.14 -4.66 15.08
CA GLN A 195 -14.73 -4.67 16.41
C GLN A 195 -16.14 -4.09 16.36
N ASP A 196 -17.04 -4.64 17.15
CA ASP A 196 -18.31 -3.95 17.40
C ASP A 196 -18.12 -2.72 18.28
N TYR A 197 -19.08 -1.83 18.28
CA TYR A 197 -18.98 -0.56 18.99
C TYR A 197 -18.93 -0.75 20.50
N GLU A 198 -19.64 -1.71 21.03
CA GLU A 198 -19.68 -2.02 22.46
C GLU A 198 -18.32 -2.52 22.97
N MET A 199 -17.67 -3.39 22.21
CA MET A 199 -16.33 -3.85 22.55
C MET A 199 -15.33 -2.70 22.50
N PHE A 200 -15.43 -1.84 21.49
CA PHE A 200 -14.57 -0.68 21.35
C PHE A 200 -14.71 0.29 22.53
N GLU A 201 -15.94 0.61 22.95
CA GLU A 201 -16.22 1.48 24.08
C GLU A 201 -15.78 0.90 25.44
N GLN A 202 -15.79 -0.43 25.58
CA GLN A 202 -15.25 -1.09 26.76
C GLN A 202 -13.73 -0.99 26.87
N GLN A 203 -13.03 -1.11 25.76
CA GLN A 203 -11.56 -1.16 25.72
C GLN A 203 -10.93 0.22 25.71
N THR A 204 -11.58 1.19 25.08
CA THR A 204 -11.04 2.54 24.87
C THR A 204 -11.88 3.61 25.56
N PRO A 205 -11.35 4.82 25.86
CA PRO A 205 -12.12 5.91 26.44
C PRO A 205 -12.94 6.68 25.39
N HIS A 206 -13.53 5.98 24.45
CA HIS A 206 -14.35 6.55 23.39
C HIS A 206 -15.82 6.18 23.58
N LEU A 207 -16.71 7.02 23.09
CA LEU A 207 -18.14 6.78 23.05
C LEU A 207 -18.65 7.10 21.66
N LEU A 208 -19.32 6.15 21.03
CA LEU A 208 -20.02 6.38 19.76
C LEU A 208 -21.31 7.15 20.04
N LEU A 209 -21.44 8.33 19.48
CA LEU A 209 -22.62 9.16 19.65
C LEU A 209 -23.66 8.94 18.54
N HIS A 210 -23.19 8.73 17.31
CA HIS A 210 -24.02 8.52 16.12
C HIS A 210 -23.28 7.63 15.11
N HIS A 211 -24.01 6.85 14.38
CA HIS A 211 -23.51 6.03 13.27
C HIS A 211 -24.46 6.12 12.07
#